data_91249806588f48eb62fc269368d2e724
#
_entry.id   91249806588f48eb62fc269368d2e724
#
_cell.length_a   1.000
_cell.length_b   1.000
_cell.length_c   1.000
_cell.angle_alpha   90.00
_cell.angle_beta   90.00
_cell.angle_gamma   90.00
#
_symmetry.space_group_name_H-M   'P 1'
#
loop_
_entity.id
_entity.type
_entity.pdbx_description
1 polymer ?
#
loop_
_entity_poly.entity_id
_entity_poly.type
_entity_poly.pdbx_seq_one_letter_code
_entity_poly.pdbx_strand_id
1 'polypeptide(L)'
;MLTNRKAFTLVEILVTLAVSSIIMVATYGAYDMVKTQYHKNMDIANMHTSGRAIMRIIERDVRMAGFEYRDKDAKITYGSISNPITIKDSGNKCCDEVTVIYDYFDEDTKKAERLRIRYWAEPHTSNKGSRHRLYKQKDILGQNKKILAKPILGTKEVMADYIEDLQLINVISGGTLYIADSSYGAIASYILGANRSAMSFGISRYMNSIAYDDRPNKERLYVGYSNRKTIQVRELRDKDGDKLINSVHVLHTIYNLPFYVNSVAFNNGLVYACSTYGDVAIYNADTAKKVNTTTFNNSRCEDIVFNNNLMYVANGDIKVFDKLTGSLLNTINPSVGAFRLAFDKAKEYLYVSGVNNFIEKINLSTGKSSFITIKGGTNDIEIGPDGMLYVAPTYAPHWKIGVYNPVTGKKEKTINGKNFKRARLAFRSEYSGTESLVTINLTLRTKNQYGKDRQFKKQDYHGGNFKIDITDKYKRDTFSSTVLVRNL
;
A
#
# COMPACT_ATOMS: atom_id res chain seq x y z
N MET A 1 -9.93 84.55 -49.78
CA MET A 1 -9.41 84.32 -48.40
C MET A 1 -8.35 83.22 -48.50
N LEU A 2 -7.08 83.60 -48.48
CA LEU A 2 -5.97 82.69 -48.45
C LEU A 2 -5.72 82.29 -46.99
N THR A 3 -6.13 81.11 -46.60
CA THR A 3 -5.85 80.58 -45.25
C THR A 3 -4.34 80.37 -45.13
N ASN A 4 -3.74 81.11 -44.20
CA ASN A 4 -2.36 81.03 -43.84
C ASN A 4 -2.10 79.62 -43.27
N ARG A 5 -1.65 78.66 -44.11
CA ARG A 5 -1.19 77.31 -43.68
C ARG A 5 0.15 77.50 -43.00
N LYS A 6 0.22 77.42 -41.71
CA LYS A 6 1.46 77.40 -40.99
C LYS A 6 2.16 76.08 -41.35
N ALA A 7 3.35 76.16 -41.94
CA ALA A 7 4.19 75.00 -42.20
C ALA A 7 4.79 74.50 -40.89
N PHE A 8 4.90 73.18 -40.75
CA PHE A 8 5.57 72.57 -39.59
C PHE A 8 7.02 72.96 -39.54
N THR A 9 7.51 73.25 -38.36
CA THR A 9 8.96 73.48 -38.18
C THR A 9 9.72 72.18 -38.15
N LEU A 10 10.98 72.20 -38.54
CA LEU A 10 11.86 71.02 -38.52
C LEU A 10 11.96 70.41 -37.07
N VAL A 11 11.91 71.28 -36.08
CA VAL A 11 11.93 70.88 -34.64
C VAL A 11 10.68 70.12 -34.23
N GLU A 12 9.47 70.54 -34.67
CA GLU A 12 8.24 69.83 -34.42
C GLU A 12 8.22 68.43 -35.02
N ILE A 13 8.78 68.30 -36.24
CA ILE A 13 8.89 66.97 -36.89
C ILE A 13 9.88 66.10 -36.15
N LEU A 14 11.03 66.62 -35.68
CA LEU A 14 12.00 65.85 -34.91
C LEU A 14 11.45 65.40 -33.55
N VAL A 15 10.73 66.30 -32.84
CA VAL A 15 10.11 65.97 -31.57
C VAL A 15 9.02 64.91 -31.73
N THR A 16 8.15 65.06 -32.76
CA THR A 16 7.11 64.09 -33.04
C THR A 16 7.68 62.71 -33.41
N LEU A 17 8.77 62.62 -34.17
CA LEU A 17 9.47 61.37 -34.46
C LEU A 17 10.07 60.75 -33.20
N ALA A 18 10.71 61.55 -32.34
CA ALA A 18 11.29 61.04 -31.08
C ALA A 18 10.21 60.50 -30.15
N VAL A 19 9.11 61.26 -29.94
CA VAL A 19 8.01 60.81 -29.10
C VAL A 19 7.30 59.58 -29.68
N SER A 20 7.08 59.56 -31.02
CA SER A 20 6.48 58.39 -31.70
C SER A 20 7.32 57.15 -31.57
N SER A 21 8.65 57.28 -31.65
CA SER A 21 9.57 56.12 -31.49
C SER A 21 9.54 55.57 -30.05
N ILE A 22 9.47 56.42 -29.04
CA ILE A 22 9.34 56.00 -27.61
C ILE A 22 8.01 55.27 -27.39
N ILE A 23 6.91 55.83 -27.90
CA ILE A 23 5.58 55.22 -27.82
C ILE A 23 5.57 53.85 -28.52
N MET A 24 6.19 53.73 -29.70
CA MET A 24 6.26 52.49 -30.45
C MET A 24 7.04 51.41 -29.68
N VAL A 25 8.19 51.77 -29.09
CA VAL A 25 8.97 50.85 -28.26
C VAL A 25 8.20 50.41 -27.01
N ALA A 26 7.53 51.34 -26.33
CA ALA A 26 6.72 51.03 -25.17
C ALA A 26 5.53 50.11 -25.51
N THR A 27 4.84 50.41 -26.62
CA THR A 27 3.72 49.57 -27.11
C THR A 27 4.19 48.17 -27.51
N TYR A 28 5.33 48.07 -28.21
CA TYR A 28 5.88 46.77 -28.56
C TYR A 28 6.30 45.96 -27.33
N GLY A 29 6.92 46.60 -26.35
CA GLY A 29 7.27 45.98 -25.07
C GLY A 29 6.04 45.48 -24.29
N ALA A 30 5.00 46.29 -24.25
CA ALA A 30 3.72 45.88 -23.62
C ALA A 30 3.06 44.73 -24.36
N TYR A 31 3.06 44.76 -25.71
CA TYR A 31 2.54 43.66 -26.53
C TYR A 31 3.29 42.35 -26.30
N ASP A 32 4.62 42.40 -26.27
CA ASP A 32 5.44 41.19 -26.06
C ASP A 32 5.22 40.61 -24.66
N MET A 33 5.08 41.46 -23.66
CA MET A 33 4.71 41.04 -22.28
C MET A 33 3.33 40.35 -22.23
N VAL A 34 2.32 40.94 -22.86
CA VAL A 34 0.96 40.39 -22.92
C VAL A 34 0.96 39.06 -23.68
N LYS A 35 1.63 39.02 -24.83
CA LYS A 35 1.76 37.80 -25.62
C LYS A 35 2.43 36.66 -24.82
N THR A 36 3.52 36.96 -24.14
CA THR A 36 4.23 35.97 -23.31
C THR A 36 3.35 35.49 -22.17
N GLN A 37 2.61 36.38 -21.50
CA GLN A 37 1.69 36.01 -20.43
C GLN A 37 0.51 35.19 -20.95
N TYR A 38 -0.01 35.52 -22.13
CA TYR A 38 -1.07 34.75 -22.78
C TYR A 38 -0.62 33.32 -23.09
N HIS A 39 0.52 33.14 -23.74
CA HIS A 39 1.07 31.82 -24.02
C HIS A 39 1.32 30.99 -22.75
N LYS A 40 1.83 31.63 -21.72
CA LYS A 40 2.02 30.98 -20.42
C LYS A 40 0.69 30.51 -19.80
N ASN A 41 -0.33 31.34 -19.84
CA ASN A 41 -1.65 30.97 -19.30
C ASN A 41 -2.30 29.83 -20.11
N MET A 42 -2.16 29.87 -21.43
CA MET A 42 -2.62 28.81 -22.34
C MET A 42 -1.92 27.47 -22.05
N ASP A 43 -0.59 27.48 -21.92
CA ASP A 43 0.17 26.24 -21.60
C ASP A 43 -0.24 25.67 -20.24
N ILE A 44 -0.47 26.52 -19.24
CA ILE A 44 -0.96 26.09 -17.93
C ILE A 44 -2.37 25.51 -18.03
N ALA A 45 -3.27 26.20 -18.73
CA ALA A 45 -4.64 25.74 -18.93
C ALA A 45 -4.69 24.39 -19.66
N ASN A 46 -3.90 24.22 -20.71
CA ASN A 46 -3.76 22.97 -21.43
C ASN A 46 -3.22 21.84 -20.55
N MET A 47 -2.21 22.13 -19.71
CA MET A 47 -1.65 21.15 -18.77
C MET A 47 -2.73 20.70 -17.77
N HIS A 48 -3.51 21.61 -17.18
CA HIS A 48 -4.58 21.27 -16.25
C HIS A 48 -5.72 20.49 -16.90
N THR A 49 -6.14 20.90 -18.11
CA THR A 49 -7.21 20.20 -18.85
C THR A 49 -6.79 18.79 -19.21
N SER A 50 -5.60 18.65 -19.79
CA SER A 50 -5.05 17.34 -20.13
C SER A 50 -4.84 16.45 -18.91
N GLY A 51 -4.28 17.00 -17.84
CA GLY A 51 -4.05 16.23 -16.60
C GLY A 51 -5.32 15.67 -16.01
N ARG A 52 -6.38 16.49 -15.89
CA ARG A 52 -7.69 16.05 -15.39
C ARG A 52 -8.35 15.02 -16.31
N ALA A 53 -8.27 15.21 -17.62
CA ALA A 53 -8.85 14.26 -18.58
C ALA A 53 -8.16 12.89 -18.50
N ILE A 54 -6.83 12.87 -18.47
CA ILE A 54 -6.05 11.64 -18.33
C ILE A 54 -6.36 10.93 -17.02
N MET A 55 -6.39 11.66 -15.90
CA MET A 55 -6.70 11.09 -14.60
C MET A 55 -8.07 10.40 -14.62
N ARG A 56 -9.12 11.06 -15.15
CA ARG A 56 -10.46 10.47 -15.25
C ARG A 56 -10.49 9.20 -16.08
N ILE A 57 -9.72 9.14 -17.16
CA ILE A 57 -9.66 7.96 -18.03
C ILE A 57 -8.99 6.80 -17.29
N ILE A 58 -7.85 7.04 -16.65
CA ILE A 58 -7.14 6.01 -15.88
C ILE A 58 -7.99 5.55 -14.69
N GLU A 59 -8.59 6.50 -13.93
CA GLU A 59 -9.48 6.20 -12.82
C GLU A 59 -10.65 5.29 -13.22
N ARG A 60 -11.30 5.59 -14.35
CA ARG A 60 -12.40 4.78 -14.86
C ARG A 60 -11.94 3.35 -15.14
N ASP A 61 -10.84 3.20 -15.88
CA ASP A 61 -10.38 1.88 -16.28
C ASP A 61 -9.84 1.09 -15.07
N VAL A 62 -9.18 1.74 -14.11
CA VAL A 62 -8.76 1.13 -12.84
C VAL A 62 -9.96 0.71 -11.99
N ARG A 63 -11.03 1.51 -11.95
CA ARG A 63 -12.28 1.16 -11.21
C ARG A 63 -12.97 -0.06 -11.79
N MET A 64 -12.88 -0.25 -13.11
CA MET A 64 -13.46 -1.39 -13.81
C MET A 64 -12.64 -2.68 -13.65
N ALA A 65 -11.41 -2.60 -13.16
CA ALA A 65 -10.55 -3.78 -13.02
C ALA A 65 -11.24 -4.92 -12.28
N GLY A 66 -11.12 -6.13 -12.81
CA GLY A 66 -11.74 -7.33 -12.24
C GLY A 66 -13.24 -7.45 -12.47
N PHE A 67 -13.88 -6.50 -13.15
CA PHE A 67 -15.29 -6.66 -13.49
C PHE A 67 -15.47 -7.85 -14.45
N GLU A 68 -16.30 -8.82 -14.04
CA GLU A 68 -16.64 -10.02 -14.81
C GLU A 68 -18.10 -9.93 -15.24
N TYR A 69 -18.34 -10.04 -16.54
CA TYR A 69 -19.70 -10.10 -17.06
C TYR A 69 -20.24 -11.52 -16.91
N ARG A 70 -21.30 -11.69 -16.11
CA ARG A 70 -21.87 -13.00 -15.74
C ARG A 70 -23.31 -13.21 -16.18
N ASP A 71 -23.80 -12.38 -17.09
CA ASP A 71 -25.16 -12.52 -17.57
C ASP A 71 -25.34 -13.80 -18.40
N LYS A 72 -26.45 -14.50 -18.18
CA LYS A 72 -26.79 -15.75 -18.89
C LYS A 72 -26.97 -15.54 -20.39
N ASP A 73 -27.29 -14.33 -20.83
CA ASP A 73 -27.47 -13.96 -22.24
C ASP A 73 -26.16 -13.70 -22.96
N ALA A 74 -25.04 -13.61 -22.24
CA ALA A 74 -23.73 -13.50 -22.85
C ALA A 74 -23.34 -14.83 -23.51
N LYS A 75 -23.23 -14.83 -24.82
CA LYS A 75 -22.87 -16.02 -25.62
C LYS A 75 -21.45 -16.55 -25.34
N ILE A 76 -20.64 -15.80 -24.61
CA ILE A 76 -19.25 -16.16 -24.28
C ILE A 76 -19.05 -15.86 -22.81
N THR A 77 -18.79 -16.91 -22.03
CA THR A 77 -18.34 -16.78 -20.64
C THR A 77 -16.84 -16.92 -20.59
N TYR A 78 -16.18 -15.89 -20.07
CA TYR A 78 -14.76 -15.96 -19.70
C TYR A 78 -14.64 -16.54 -18.30
N GLY A 79 -13.57 -17.30 -18.05
CA GLY A 79 -13.22 -17.72 -16.68
C GLY A 79 -12.85 -16.52 -15.80
N SER A 80 -12.70 -16.76 -14.50
CA SER A 80 -12.36 -15.69 -13.54
C SER A 80 -11.08 -14.94 -13.91
N ILE A 81 -11.08 -13.62 -13.67
CA ILE A 81 -9.94 -12.76 -13.91
C ILE A 81 -8.96 -12.92 -12.75
N SER A 82 -7.82 -13.54 -13.02
CA SER A 82 -6.70 -13.56 -12.08
C SER A 82 -5.80 -12.35 -12.32
N ASN A 83 -5.44 -11.61 -11.26
CA ASN A 83 -4.61 -10.41 -11.34
C ASN A 83 -5.20 -9.30 -12.24
N PRO A 84 -6.35 -8.74 -11.89
CA PRO A 84 -7.04 -7.74 -12.71
C PRO A 84 -6.28 -6.43 -12.85
N ILE A 85 -5.36 -6.13 -11.93
CA ILE A 85 -4.44 -5.00 -12.01
C ILE A 85 -3.02 -5.50 -11.83
N THR A 86 -2.13 -5.06 -12.71
CA THR A 86 -0.70 -5.28 -12.59
C THR A 86 0.00 -3.93 -12.71
N ILE A 87 0.75 -3.54 -11.68
CA ILE A 87 1.57 -2.34 -11.68
C ILE A 87 3.03 -2.78 -11.76
N LYS A 88 3.75 -2.22 -12.71
CA LYS A 88 5.18 -2.39 -12.85
C LYS A 88 5.86 -1.11 -12.41
N ASP A 89 6.45 -1.15 -11.22
CA ASP A 89 7.21 -0.04 -10.65
C ASP A 89 8.46 0.23 -11.48
N SER A 90 8.61 1.46 -11.92
CA SER A 90 9.78 1.94 -12.67
C SER A 90 11.01 2.18 -11.79
N GLY A 91 10.88 2.04 -10.48
CA GLY A 91 11.93 2.36 -9.51
C GLY A 91 12.28 3.86 -9.54
N ASN A 92 13.56 4.17 -9.78
CA ASN A 92 14.04 5.56 -9.81
C ASN A 92 13.83 6.29 -11.15
N LYS A 93 13.19 5.65 -12.13
CA LYS A 93 12.92 6.24 -13.46
C LYS A 93 11.48 6.78 -13.51
N CYS A 94 11.17 7.67 -14.41
CA CYS A 94 9.82 7.86 -14.86
C CYS A 94 9.50 6.66 -15.77
N CYS A 95 8.41 6.12 -15.79
CA CYS A 95 7.15 6.23 -15.09
C CYS A 95 6.69 4.81 -14.84
N ASP A 96 5.76 4.61 -13.92
CA ASP A 96 5.19 3.27 -13.71
C ASP A 96 4.32 2.88 -14.90
N GLU A 97 4.17 1.56 -15.09
CA GLU A 97 3.27 0.97 -16.06
C GLU A 97 2.11 0.30 -15.32
N VAL A 98 0.88 0.50 -15.79
CA VAL A 98 -0.28 -0.21 -15.27
C VAL A 98 -1.00 -0.96 -16.37
N THR A 99 -1.36 -2.20 -16.07
CA THR A 99 -2.22 -3.04 -16.90
C THR A 99 -3.48 -3.39 -16.12
N VAL A 100 -4.64 -3.19 -16.75
CA VAL A 100 -5.97 -3.43 -16.19
C VAL A 100 -6.70 -4.41 -17.07
N ILE A 101 -7.40 -5.39 -16.45
CA ILE A 101 -8.20 -6.40 -17.16
C ILE A 101 -9.63 -6.37 -16.61
N TYR A 102 -10.61 -6.28 -17.49
CA TYR A 102 -12.03 -6.34 -17.15
C TYR A 102 -12.87 -6.80 -18.35
N ASP A 103 -14.09 -7.23 -18.10
CA ASP A 103 -15.06 -7.57 -19.15
C ASP A 103 -15.88 -6.34 -19.53
N TYR A 104 -16.12 -6.18 -20.80
CA TYR A 104 -16.95 -5.14 -21.40
C TYR A 104 -18.05 -5.77 -22.22
N PHE A 105 -19.28 -5.29 -22.06
CA PHE A 105 -20.39 -5.71 -22.90
C PHE A 105 -20.57 -4.69 -24.02
N ASP A 106 -20.45 -5.19 -25.25
CA ASP A 106 -20.71 -4.40 -26.44
C ASP A 106 -22.19 -4.51 -26.79
N GLU A 107 -22.90 -3.40 -26.64
CA GLU A 107 -24.35 -3.33 -26.88
C GLU A 107 -24.70 -3.52 -28.35
N ASP A 108 -23.84 -3.14 -29.28
CA ASP A 108 -24.07 -3.26 -30.72
C ASP A 108 -23.96 -4.72 -31.18
N THR A 109 -22.93 -5.41 -30.75
CA THR A 109 -22.69 -6.82 -31.12
C THR A 109 -23.32 -7.81 -30.16
N LYS A 110 -23.89 -7.36 -29.02
CA LYS A 110 -24.43 -8.20 -27.93
C LYS A 110 -23.42 -9.26 -27.45
N LYS A 111 -22.14 -8.91 -27.42
CA LYS A 111 -21.07 -9.80 -26.99
C LYS A 111 -20.33 -9.22 -25.80
N ALA A 112 -19.97 -10.10 -24.86
CA ALA A 112 -19.00 -9.75 -23.84
C ALA A 112 -17.59 -9.93 -24.39
N GLU A 113 -16.75 -8.94 -24.19
CA GLU A 113 -15.33 -8.95 -24.55
C GLU A 113 -14.48 -8.76 -23.31
N ARG A 114 -13.40 -9.53 -23.18
CA ARG A 114 -12.40 -9.29 -22.14
C ARG A 114 -11.36 -8.35 -22.65
N LEU A 115 -11.24 -7.20 -22.01
CA LEU A 115 -10.32 -6.14 -22.38
C LEU A 115 -9.09 -6.17 -21.47
N ARG A 116 -7.92 -5.95 -22.08
CA ARG A 116 -6.68 -5.61 -21.40
C ARG A 116 -6.29 -4.19 -21.82
N ILE A 117 -6.21 -3.28 -20.85
CA ILE A 117 -5.81 -1.89 -21.09
C ILE A 117 -4.48 -1.66 -20.40
N ARG A 118 -3.53 -1.13 -21.13
CA ARG A 118 -2.19 -0.84 -20.65
C ARG A 118 -1.89 0.64 -20.78
N TYR A 119 -1.33 1.22 -19.73
CA TYR A 119 -0.79 2.58 -19.70
C TYR A 119 0.69 2.54 -19.36
N TRP A 120 1.51 3.23 -20.15
CA TRP A 120 2.94 3.34 -19.93
C TRP A 120 3.46 4.63 -20.55
N ALA A 121 4.64 5.08 -20.13
CA ALA A 121 5.30 6.23 -20.73
C ALA A 121 6.64 5.86 -21.34
N GLU A 122 6.97 6.48 -22.46
CA GLU A 122 8.26 6.33 -23.14
C GLU A 122 8.99 7.66 -23.22
N PRO A 123 10.33 7.66 -23.11
CA PRO A 123 11.12 8.86 -23.34
C PRO A 123 10.87 9.42 -24.75
N HIS A 124 10.67 10.71 -24.84
CA HIS A 124 10.52 11.42 -26.10
C HIS A 124 11.39 12.67 -26.11
N THR A 125 12.34 12.71 -27.02
CA THR A 125 13.22 13.85 -27.21
C THR A 125 12.61 14.80 -28.24
N SER A 126 12.56 16.09 -27.95
CA SER A 126 12.11 17.12 -28.85
C SER A 126 13.00 18.35 -28.71
N ASN A 127 12.84 19.33 -29.62
CA ASN A 127 13.51 20.62 -29.52
C ASN A 127 13.24 21.38 -28.20
N LYS A 128 12.32 20.88 -27.41
CA LYS A 128 11.93 21.43 -26.08
C LYS A 128 12.42 20.59 -24.89
N GLY A 129 13.48 19.83 -25.10
CA GLY A 129 14.11 19.00 -24.08
C GLY A 129 13.55 17.58 -23.97
N SER A 130 14.22 16.75 -23.19
CA SER A 130 13.77 15.38 -22.90
C SER A 130 12.51 15.40 -22.07
N ARG A 131 11.56 14.54 -22.41
CA ARG A 131 10.27 14.39 -21.77
C ARG A 131 9.78 12.96 -21.94
N HIS A 132 8.68 12.62 -21.27
CA HIS A 132 7.98 11.36 -21.51
C HIS A 132 6.63 11.62 -22.19
N ARG A 133 6.21 10.65 -22.96
CA ARG A 133 4.91 10.61 -23.63
C ARG A 133 4.13 9.43 -23.08
N LEU A 134 2.92 9.68 -22.58
CA LEU A 134 2.03 8.66 -22.06
C LEU A 134 1.24 8.01 -23.20
N TYR A 135 1.22 6.70 -23.18
CA TYR A 135 0.49 5.86 -24.13
C TYR A 135 -0.57 5.04 -23.45
N LYS A 136 -1.62 4.75 -24.20
CA LYS A 136 -2.65 3.78 -23.89
C LYS A 136 -2.73 2.74 -25.00
N GLN A 137 -2.92 1.48 -24.62
CA GLN A 137 -3.20 0.40 -25.57
C GLN A 137 -4.37 -0.42 -25.04
N LYS A 138 -5.30 -0.78 -25.95
CA LYS A 138 -6.46 -1.65 -25.67
C LYS A 138 -6.29 -2.92 -26.48
N ASP A 139 -6.30 -4.08 -25.80
CA ASP A 139 -6.28 -5.41 -26.41
C ASP A 139 -7.54 -6.16 -26.03
N ILE A 140 -8.05 -7.00 -26.95
CA ILE A 140 -9.14 -7.95 -26.69
C ILE A 140 -8.52 -9.32 -26.44
N LEU A 141 -8.85 -9.93 -25.30
CA LEU A 141 -8.35 -11.24 -24.90
C LEU A 141 -9.35 -12.34 -25.25
N GLY A 142 -8.87 -13.45 -25.80
CA GLY A 142 -9.66 -14.65 -25.98
C GLY A 142 -9.80 -15.51 -24.73
N GLN A 143 -10.64 -16.54 -24.80
CA GLN A 143 -10.88 -17.49 -23.70
C GLN A 143 -9.60 -18.11 -23.14
N ASN A 144 -8.56 -18.31 -23.97
CA ASN A 144 -7.27 -18.88 -23.59
C ASN A 144 -6.24 -17.83 -23.12
N LYS A 145 -6.67 -16.64 -22.72
CA LYS A 145 -5.79 -15.48 -22.38
C LYS A 145 -4.86 -15.05 -23.52
N LYS A 146 -5.00 -15.61 -24.72
CA LYS A 146 -4.28 -15.16 -25.91
C LYS A 146 -4.96 -13.91 -26.46
N ILE A 147 -4.16 -13.00 -26.98
CA ILE A 147 -4.68 -11.85 -27.73
C ILE A 147 -5.36 -12.37 -28.98
N LEU A 148 -6.68 -12.24 -29.10
CA LEU A 148 -7.48 -12.79 -30.21
C LEU A 148 -7.30 -12.01 -31.51
N ALA A 149 -7.02 -10.74 -31.38
CA ALA A 149 -6.64 -9.92 -32.49
C ALA A 149 -5.41 -9.12 -32.07
N LYS A 150 -4.38 -9.06 -32.92
CA LYS A 150 -3.66 -7.80 -33.00
C LYS A 150 -4.76 -6.77 -33.14
N PRO A 151 -4.89 -5.82 -32.21
CA PRO A 151 -5.98 -4.87 -32.31
C PRO A 151 -5.98 -4.35 -33.73
N ILE A 152 -7.15 -4.37 -34.37
CA ILE A 152 -7.33 -3.69 -35.66
C ILE A 152 -6.87 -2.23 -35.52
N LEU A 153 -6.76 -1.76 -34.30
CA LEU A 153 -6.18 -0.55 -33.78
C LEU A 153 -5.00 -0.84 -32.85
N GLY A 154 -4.09 -1.71 -33.21
CA GLY A 154 -2.80 -1.93 -32.53
C GLY A 154 -1.92 -0.70 -32.43
N THR A 155 -2.49 0.45 -32.55
CA THR A 155 -1.90 1.75 -32.38
C THR A 155 -1.92 2.13 -30.92
N LYS A 156 -0.73 2.15 -30.33
CA LYS A 156 -0.58 2.84 -29.08
C LYS A 156 -1.11 4.27 -29.27
N GLU A 157 -2.14 4.59 -28.51
CA GLU A 157 -2.77 5.90 -28.51
C GLU A 157 -1.93 6.83 -27.64
N VAL A 158 -1.61 8.02 -28.16
CA VAL A 158 -0.92 9.04 -27.36
C VAL A 158 -1.96 9.73 -26.48
N MET A 159 -1.83 9.58 -25.17
CA MET A 159 -2.70 10.23 -24.18
C MET A 159 -2.23 11.64 -23.84
N ALA A 160 -0.93 11.82 -23.67
CA ALA A 160 -0.33 13.11 -23.39
C ALA A 160 1.16 13.17 -23.72
N ASP A 161 1.59 14.38 -24.04
CA ASP A 161 2.98 14.81 -24.05
C ASP A 161 3.33 15.50 -22.71
N TYR A 162 4.59 15.69 -22.46
CA TYR A 162 5.12 16.45 -21.31
C TYR A 162 4.85 15.83 -19.93
N ILE A 163 4.81 14.49 -19.87
CA ILE A 163 4.79 13.76 -18.61
C ILE A 163 6.14 13.91 -17.93
N GLU A 164 6.13 14.35 -16.69
CA GLU A 164 7.30 14.41 -15.82
C GLU A 164 7.41 13.14 -14.98
N ASP A 165 6.25 12.64 -14.49
CA ASP A 165 6.17 11.42 -13.69
C ASP A 165 4.76 10.81 -13.71
N LEU A 166 4.70 9.49 -13.61
CA LEU A 166 3.50 8.72 -13.33
C LEU A 166 3.86 7.67 -12.28
N GLN A 167 3.23 7.75 -11.11
CA GLN A 167 3.41 6.79 -10.03
C GLN A 167 2.06 6.17 -9.69
N LEU A 168 2.01 4.85 -9.65
CA LEU A 168 0.82 4.10 -9.24
C LEU A 168 1.14 3.28 -8.01
N ILE A 169 0.48 3.61 -6.93
CA ILE A 169 0.59 2.87 -5.68
C ILE A 169 -0.62 1.96 -5.60
N ASN A 170 -0.41 0.68 -5.82
CA ASN A 170 -1.45 -0.29 -5.49
C ASN A 170 -1.35 -0.54 -3.98
N VAL A 171 -2.24 0.09 -3.24
CA VAL A 171 -2.55 -0.33 -1.89
C VAL A 171 -3.46 -1.54 -2.04
N ILE A 172 -2.89 -2.66 -2.50
CA ILE A 172 -3.59 -3.93 -2.44
C ILE A 172 -4.13 -4.03 -1.03
N SER A 173 -5.29 -4.62 -0.87
CA SER A 173 -5.91 -5.02 0.41
C SER A 173 -5.01 -5.96 1.21
N GLY A 174 -3.76 -5.60 1.33
CA GLY A 174 -2.69 -6.32 1.97
C GLY A 174 -2.54 -5.94 3.43
N GLY A 175 -3.34 -5.02 3.92
CA GLY A 175 -3.27 -4.60 5.31
C GLY A 175 -1.95 -3.91 5.69
N THR A 176 -1.87 -3.57 6.95
CA THR A 176 -0.66 -3.03 7.56
C THR A 176 -0.03 -4.07 8.49
N LEU A 177 1.23 -4.36 8.27
CA LEU A 177 2.03 -5.15 9.19
C LEU A 177 2.61 -4.23 10.28
N TYR A 178 2.29 -4.50 11.52
CA TYR A 178 2.93 -3.89 12.68
C TYR A 178 4.06 -4.77 13.16
N ILE A 179 5.23 -4.19 13.31
CA ILE A 179 6.46 -4.86 13.75
C ILE A 179 6.91 -4.22 15.07
N ALA A 180 6.74 -4.93 16.16
CA ALA A 180 7.23 -4.50 17.46
C ALA A 180 8.67 -4.99 17.67
N ASP A 181 9.62 -4.07 17.79
CA ASP A 181 11.02 -4.38 18.07
C ASP A 181 11.35 -4.11 19.53
N SER A 182 11.52 -5.17 20.29
CA SER A 182 11.79 -5.10 21.73
C SER A 182 13.15 -4.50 22.06
N SER A 183 14.12 -4.54 21.16
CA SER A 183 15.49 -4.05 21.40
C SER A 183 15.56 -2.54 21.26
N TYR A 184 14.81 -1.98 20.34
CA TYR A 184 14.76 -0.52 20.12
C TYR A 184 13.60 0.15 20.86
N GLY A 185 12.66 -0.63 21.40
CA GLY A 185 11.47 -0.10 22.04
C GLY A 185 10.58 0.68 21.07
N ALA A 186 10.40 0.19 19.86
CA ALA A 186 9.63 0.82 18.83
C ALA A 186 8.66 -0.15 18.13
N ILE A 187 7.52 0.37 17.67
CA ILE A 187 6.66 -0.32 16.70
C ILE A 187 6.80 0.40 15.37
N ALA A 188 7.11 -0.35 14.33
CA ALA A 188 7.08 0.13 12.95
C ALA A 188 5.81 -0.38 12.28
N SER A 189 5.14 0.46 11.50
CA SER A 189 4.09 0.05 10.60
C SER A 189 4.66 -0.10 9.18
N TYR A 190 4.22 -1.13 8.50
CA TYR A 190 4.67 -1.46 7.15
C TYR A 190 3.47 -1.78 6.26
N ILE A 191 3.27 -0.98 5.22
CA ILE A 191 2.17 -1.14 4.26
C ILE A 191 2.57 -2.20 3.25
N LEU A 192 1.86 -3.31 3.20
CA LEU A 192 2.25 -4.48 2.42
C LEU A 192 2.28 -4.22 0.91
N GLY A 193 1.30 -3.52 0.37
CA GLY A 193 1.22 -3.21 -1.06
C GLY A 193 2.29 -2.21 -1.53
N ALA A 194 2.63 -1.25 -0.69
CA ALA A 194 3.58 -0.18 -1.03
C ALA A 194 5.05 -0.56 -0.78
N ASN A 195 5.33 -1.73 -0.21
CA ASN A 195 6.67 -2.19 0.19
C ASN A 195 7.46 -1.12 0.97
N ARG A 196 6.79 -0.37 1.81
CA ARG A 196 7.29 0.83 2.48
C ARG A 196 6.96 0.82 3.98
N SER A 197 7.92 1.26 4.79
CA SER A 197 7.66 1.62 6.19
C SER A 197 6.90 2.94 6.23
N ALA A 198 5.69 2.93 6.80
CA ALA A 198 4.88 4.14 6.90
C ALA A 198 5.29 4.96 8.12
N MET A 199 5.56 4.34 9.27
CA MET A 199 5.82 5.03 10.51
C MET A 199 6.63 4.17 11.48
N SER A 200 7.38 4.83 12.34
CA SER A 200 7.99 4.20 13.52
C SER A 200 7.73 5.10 14.72
N PHE A 201 7.17 4.54 15.77
CA PHE A 201 6.90 5.27 17.01
C PHE A 201 7.53 4.58 18.21
N GLY A 202 8.15 5.38 19.06
CA GLY A 202 8.82 4.90 20.26
C GLY A 202 7.83 4.37 21.30
N ILE A 203 8.17 3.21 21.85
CA ILE A 203 7.50 2.60 22.99
C ILE A 203 8.60 2.16 23.97
N SER A 204 8.22 1.72 25.15
CA SER A 204 9.19 1.18 26.11
C SER A 204 9.84 -0.10 25.58
N ARG A 205 11.11 -0.30 25.86
CA ARG A 205 11.81 -1.59 25.70
C ARG A 205 11.06 -2.71 26.45
N TYR A 206 11.35 -3.96 26.11
CA TYR A 206 10.74 -5.15 26.72
C TYR A 206 9.32 -5.48 26.24
N MET A 207 8.91 -4.98 25.08
CA MET A 207 7.71 -5.52 24.42
C MET A 207 7.96 -6.98 24.03
N ASN A 208 7.04 -7.83 24.38
CA ASN A 208 7.18 -9.26 24.10
C ASN A 208 6.10 -9.80 23.15
N SER A 209 5.00 -9.11 23.02
CA SER A 209 3.92 -9.50 22.12
C SER A 209 3.08 -8.30 21.73
N ILE A 210 2.49 -8.37 20.54
CA ILE A 210 1.49 -7.43 20.05
C ILE A 210 0.31 -8.20 19.45
N ALA A 211 -0.89 -7.63 19.58
CA ALA A 211 -2.08 -8.11 18.89
C ALA A 211 -2.87 -6.93 18.35
N TYR A 212 -3.54 -7.12 17.23
CA TYR A 212 -4.39 -6.12 16.59
C TYR A 212 -5.87 -6.42 16.86
N ASP A 213 -6.68 -5.36 17.08
CA ASP A 213 -8.13 -5.46 17.22
C ASP A 213 -8.74 -5.40 15.80
N ASP A 214 -9.26 -6.51 15.34
CA ASP A 214 -9.83 -6.69 14.01
C ASP A 214 -11.31 -6.28 13.89
N ARG A 215 -11.89 -5.72 14.96
CA ARG A 215 -13.28 -5.25 14.94
C ARG A 215 -13.42 -3.96 14.10
N PRO A 216 -14.52 -3.82 13.36
CA PRO A 216 -14.80 -2.60 12.61
C PRO A 216 -14.73 -1.34 13.48
N ASN A 217 -14.08 -0.30 12.98
CA ASN A 217 -13.92 1.00 13.66
C ASN A 217 -13.14 0.97 14.99
N LYS A 218 -12.36 -0.08 15.24
CA LYS A 218 -11.48 -0.19 16.40
C LYS A 218 -10.04 -0.30 15.94
N GLU A 219 -9.40 0.83 15.80
CA GLU A 219 -7.99 0.92 15.38
C GLU A 219 -7.08 0.81 16.59
N ARG A 220 -6.84 -0.41 17.10
CA ARG A 220 -6.11 -0.63 18.35
C ARG A 220 -5.04 -1.71 18.26
N LEU A 221 -3.94 -1.48 18.97
CA LEU A 221 -2.92 -2.48 19.27
C LEU A 221 -2.86 -2.75 20.76
N TYR A 222 -2.79 -4.02 21.12
CA TYR A 222 -2.52 -4.50 22.46
C TYR A 222 -1.05 -4.88 22.56
N VAL A 223 -0.32 -4.25 23.49
CA VAL A 223 1.12 -4.42 23.64
C VAL A 223 1.42 -5.02 25.01
N GLY A 224 1.91 -6.24 25.03
CA GLY A 224 2.33 -6.95 26.22
C GLY A 224 3.81 -6.74 26.55
N TYR A 225 4.14 -6.58 27.84
CA TYR A 225 5.50 -6.33 28.30
C TYR A 225 6.03 -7.47 29.18
N SER A 226 7.24 -7.97 28.85
CA SER A 226 7.88 -9.04 29.62
C SER A 226 8.44 -8.61 30.98
N ASN A 227 8.57 -7.31 31.23
CA ASN A 227 9.09 -6.75 32.49
C ASN A 227 8.03 -6.05 33.33
N ARG A 228 6.80 -6.04 32.87
CA ARG A 228 5.68 -5.39 33.54
C ARG A 228 4.46 -6.32 33.53
N LYS A 229 3.69 -6.27 34.57
CA LYS A 229 2.40 -6.97 34.66
C LYS A 229 1.30 -6.10 34.05
N THR A 230 1.49 -5.68 32.81
CA THR A 230 0.59 -4.73 32.13
C THR A 230 0.48 -5.01 30.63
N ILE A 231 -0.68 -4.68 30.08
CA ILE A 231 -0.91 -4.58 28.65
C ILE A 231 -1.30 -3.14 28.35
N GLN A 232 -0.58 -2.48 27.45
CA GLN A 232 -1.00 -1.17 26.94
C GLN A 232 -1.92 -1.33 25.74
N VAL A 233 -3.07 -0.66 25.82
CA VAL A 233 -3.99 -0.53 24.70
C VAL A 233 -3.70 0.79 24.00
N ARG A 234 -3.33 0.71 22.73
CA ARG A 234 -2.93 1.85 21.93
C ARG A 234 -3.89 2.07 20.79
N GLU A 235 -4.43 3.25 20.70
CA GLU A 235 -5.27 3.68 19.59
C GLU A 235 -4.40 4.19 18.45
N LEU A 236 -4.69 3.69 17.27
CA LEU A 236 -4.07 4.09 16.03
C LEU A 236 -4.95 5.16 15.37
N ARG A 237 -4.39 6.29 15.01
CA ARG A 237 -5.15 7.40 14.45
C ARG A 237 -4.58 7.82 13.10
N ASP A 238 -5.48 7.98 12.18
CA ASP A 238 -5.27 8.69 10.93
C ASP A 238 -5.72 10.15 11.12
N LYS A 239 -4.76 11.09 11.12
CA LYS A 239 -5.05 12.52 11.39
C LYS A 239 -5.40 13.31 10.13
N ASP A 240 -4.98 12.83 8.98
CA ASP A 240 -5.09 13.52 7.68
C ASP A 240 -6.10 12.88 6.74
N GLY A 241 -6.72 11.77 7.16
CA GLY A 241 -7.82 11.12 6.43
C GLY A 241 -7.36 10.34 5.19
N ASP A 242 -6.05 10.12 5.04
CA ASP A 242 -5.47 9.35 3.92
C ASP A 242 -5.51 7.83 4.16
N LYS A 243 -6.15 7.39 5.25
CA LYS A 243 -6.23 6.01 5.75
C LYS A 243 -4.90 5.41 6.18
N LEU A 244 -3.84 6.19 6.25
CA LEU A 244 -2.56 5.79 6.80
C LEU A 244 -2.48 6.20 8.27
N ILE A 245 -2.13 5.27 9.13
CA ILE A 245 -1.95 5.57 10.54
C ILE A 245 -0.69 6.44 10.70
N ASN A 246 -0.87 7.67 11.15
CA ASN A 246 0.19 8.65 11.32
C ASN A 246 0.40 9.07 12.78
N SER A 247 -0.42 8.57 13.70
CA SER A 247 -0.23 8.79 15.13
C SER A 247 -0.74 7.63 15.97
N VAL A 248 -0.15 7.47 17.14
CA VAL A 248 -0.48 6.40 18.09
C VAL A 248 -0.53 6.95 19.50
N HIS A 249 -1.65 6.71 20.16
CA HIS A 249 -1.89 7.20 21.53
C HIS A 249 -2.16 6.04 22.48
N VAL A 250 -1.70 6.15 23.73
CA VAL A 250 -2.10 5.22 24.78
C VAL A 250 -3.54 5.54 25.15
N LEU A 251 -4.45 4.63 24.85
CA LEU A 251 -5.87 4.79 25.21
C LEU A 251 -6.07 4.50 26.70
N HIS A 252 -5.60 3.34 27.12
CA HIS A 252 -5.57 2.93 28.53
C HIS A 252 -4.54 1.81 28.74
N THR A 253 -4.35 1.41 30.00
CA THR A 253 -3.46 0.31 30.35
C THR A 253 -4.23 -0.67 31.24
N ILE A 254 -4.15 -1.96 30.91
CA ILE A 254 -4.63 -3.05 31.76
C ILE A 254 -3.52 -3.31 32.77
N TYR A 255 -3.78 -3.01 34.05
CA TYR A 255 -2.84 -3.15 35.16
C TYR A 255 -3.06 -4.43 35.95
N ASN A 256 -2.11 -4.74 36.82
CA ASN A 256 -2.20 -5.79 37.83
C ASN A 256 -2.51 -7.18 37.25
N LEU A 257 -1.92 -7.50 36.09
CA LEU A 257 -1.95 -8.88 35.64
C LEU A 257 -1.24 -9.75 36.68
N PRO A 258 -1.70 -10.99 36.88
CA PRO A 258 -1.11 -11.89 37.88
C PRO A 258 0.34 -12.27 37.54
N PHE A 259 0.74 -12.08 36.30
CA PHE A 259 2.04 -12.50 35.76
C PHE A 259 2.64 -11.49 34.76
N TYR A 260 3.91 -11.69 34.41
CA TYR A 260 4.58 -11.00 33.29
C TYR A 260 4.08 -11.57 31.96
N VAL A 261 3.79 -10.69 31.01
CA VAL A 261 3.14 -11.07 29.74
C VAL A 261 4.17 -11.67 28.77
N ASN A 262 3.91 -12.88 28.31
CA ASN A 262 4.71 -13.54 27.26
C ASN A 262 4.06 -13.42 25.88
N SER A 263 2.77 -13.68 25.79
CA SER A 263 1.97 -13.46 24.58
C SER A 263 0.65 -12.75 24.88
N VAL A 264 0.20 -11.97 23.92
CA VAL A 264 -1.10 -11.30 23.89
C VAL A 264 -1.79 -11.66 22.59
N ALA A 265 -3.04 -12.06 22.66
CA ALA A 265 -3.88 -12.31 21.51
C ALA A 265 -5.24 -11.62 21.67
N PHE A 266 -5.84 -11.23 20.56
CA PHE A 266 -7.17 -10.62 20.53
C PHE A 266 -8.15 -11.54 19.83
N ASN A 267 -9.34 -11.70 20.40
CA ASN A 267 -10.42 -12.45 19.77
C ASN A 267 -11.80 -11.97 20.27
N ASN A 268 -12.65 -11.55 19.35
CA ASN A 268 -14.06 -11.19 19.62
C ASN A 268 -14.25 -10.23 20.81
N GLY A 269 -13.48 -9.15 20.88
CA GLY A 269 -13.60 -8.16 21.95
C GLY A 269 -12.95 -8.54 23.27
N LEU A 270 -12.23 -9.64 23.31
CA LEU A 270 -11.48 -10.11 24.45
C LEU A 270 -9.98 -10.12 24.16
N VAL A 271 -9.21 -9.70 25.16
CA VAL A 271 -7.74 -9.75 25.16
C VAL A 271 -7.31 -10.91 26.04
N TYR A 272 -6.58 -11.83 25.45
CA TYR A 272 -5.99 -12.98 26.10
C TYR A 272 -4.51 -12.69 26.36
N ALA A 273 -4.09 -12.82 27.59
CA ALA A 273 -2.69 -12.69 27.98
C ALA A 273 -2.22 -13.97 28.61
N CYS A 274 -1.04 -14.42 28.25
CA CYS A 274 -0.45 -15.58 28.90
C CYS A 274 0.98 -15.35 29.35
N SER A 275 1.44 -16.22 30.23
CA SER A 275 2.77 -16.19 30.79
C SER A 275 3.55 -17.48 30.53
N THR A 276 4.86 -17.39 30.73
CA THR A 276 5.77 -18.55 30.69
C THR A 276 5.45 -19.59 31.80
N TYR A 277 4.65 -19.18 32.79
CA TYR A 277 4.24 -20.06 33.92
C TYR A 277 2.85 -20.70 33.73
N GLY A 278 2.30 -20.58 32.50
CA GLY A 278 1.14 -21.33 32.11
C GLY A 278 -0.22 -20.67 32.33
N ASP A 279 -0.28 -19.56 33.04
CA ASP A 279 -1.52 -18.85 33.27
C ASP A 279 -2.01 -18.12 32.00
N VAL A 280 -3.33 -18.14 31.79
CA VAL A 280 -4.00 -17.32 30.80
C VAL A 280 -5.03 -16.44 31.52
N ALA A 281 -4.92 -15.14 31.33
CA ALA A 281 -5.85 -14.16 31.84
C ALA A 281 -6.61 -13.50 30.70
N ILE A 282 -7.90 -13.29 30.86
CA ILE A 282 -8.80 -12.74 29.85
C ILE A 282 -9.35 -11.41 30.33
N TYR A 283 -9.33 -10.41 29.48
CA TYR A 283 -9.81 -9.07 29.76
C TYR A 283 -10.77 -8.61 28.67
N ASN A 284 -11.79 -7.85 29.06
CA ASN A 284 -12.61 -7.15 28.09
C ASN A 284 -11.79 -6.02 27.44
N ALA A 285 -11.74 -6.00 26.13
CA ALA A 285 -10.90 -5.08 25.35
C ALA A 285 -11.29 -3.59 25.50
N ASP A 286 -12.56 -3.32 25.75
CA ASP A 286 -13.08 -1.96 25.84
C ASP A 286 -13.07 -1.41 27.27
N THR A 287 -13.33 -2.27 28.26
CA THR A 287 -13.45 -1.86 29.67
C THR A 287 -12.20 -2.13 30.50
N ALA A 288 -11.23 -2.87 29.98
CA ALA A 288 -10.03 -3.36 30.67
C ALA A 288 -10.34 -4.23 31.92
N LYS A 289 -11.60 -4.60 32.14
CA LYS A 289 -11.99 -5.44 33.27
C LYS A 289 -11.65 -6.89 33.00
N LYS A 290 -11.11 -7.57 34.02
CA LYS A 290 -10.88 -9.00 33.96
C LYS A 290 -12.22 -9.72 33.80
N VAL A 291 -12.28 -10.61 32.81
CA VAL A 291 -13.43 -11.49 32.61
C VAL A 291 -13.21 -12.70 33.50
N ASN A 292 -14.23 -13.12 34.25
CA ASN A 292 -14.18 -14.35 35.09
C ASN A 292 -13.79 -15.52 34.20
N THR A 293 -12.70 -16.16 34.55
CA THR A 293 -11.98 -16.99 33.63
C THR A 293 -12.11 -18.43 33.93
N THR A 294 -12.43 -19.14 32.92
CA THR A 294 -12.05 -20.52 32.74
C THR A 294 -10.54 -20.64 32.96
N THR A 295 -10.14 -21.50 33.87
CA THR A 295 -8.72 -21.78 34.12
C THR A 295 -8.23 -22.73 33.04
N PHE A 296 -7.31 -22.28 32.25
CA PHE A 296 -6.65 -23.14 31.27
C PHE A 296 -5.46 -23.80 31.97
N ASN A 297 -5.60 -25.05 32.38
CA ASN A 297 -4.53 -25.80 32.98
C ASN A 297 -3.40 -26.06 31.99
N ASN A 298 -2.52 -25.11 31.88
CA ASN A 298 -1.36 -25.16 30.99
C ASN A 298 -0.07 -24.94 31.80
N SER A 299 0.97 -25.68 31.51
CA SER A 299 2.25 -25.60 32.22
C SER A 299 3.12 -24.45 31.76
N ARG A 300 2.89 -23.96 30.54
CA ARG A 300 3.64 -22.89 29.90
C ARG A 300 2.83 -22.32 28.73
N CYS A 301 3.03 -21.07 28.39
CA CYS A 301 2.41 -20.46 27.21
C CYS A 301 3.42 -19.56 26.49
N GLU A 302 3.74 -19.92 25.28
CA GLU A 302 4.61 -19.15 24.39
C GLU A 302 3.80 -18.30 23.42
N ASP A 303 2.67 -18.84 22.93
CA ASP A 303 1.79 -18.17 21.99
C ASP A 303 0.36 -18.66 22.04
N ILE A 304 -0.59 -17.81 21.59
CA ILE A 304 -2.03 -18.12 21.53
C ILE A 304 -2.58 -17.70 20.18
N VAL A 305 -3.27 -18.63 19.50
CA VAL A 305 -4.04 -18.32 18.29
C VAL A 305 -5.43 -18.98 18.34
N PHE A 306 -6.35 -18.49 17.50
CA PHE A 306 -7.75 -18.93 17.54
C PHE A 306 -8.23 -19.46 16.19
N ASN A 307 -8.99 -20.55 16.24
CA ASN A 307 -9.78 -21.04 15.14
C ASN A 307 -11.21 -21.31 15.60
N ASN A 308 -12.15 -20.46 15.21
CA ASN A 308 -13.54 -20.49 15.67
C ASN A 308 -13.64 -20.46 17.21
N ASN A 309 -14.21 -21.51 17.80
CA ASN A 309 -14.33 -21.67 19.27
C ASN A 309 -13.13 -22.37 19.91
N LEU A 310 -12.10 -22.67 19.12
CA LEU A 310 -10.90 -23.34 19.62
C LEU A 310 -9.79 -22.33 19.89
N MET A 311 -9.10 -22.52 21.01
CA MET A 311 -7.90 -21.79 21.37
C MET A 311 -6.71 -22.76 21.34
N TYR A 312 -5.69 -22.40 20.57
CA TYR A 312 -4.46 -23.16 20.42
C TYR A 312 -3.37 -22.44 21.21
N VAL A 313 -2.72 -23.17 22.11
CA VAL A 313 -1.67 -22.64 23.00
C VAL A 313 -0.38 -23.39 22.74
N ALA A 314 0.66 -22.66 22.32
CA ALA A 314 1.99 -23.20 22.13
C ALA A 314 2.73 -23.38 23.46
N ASN A 315 3.30 -24.55 23.68
CA ASN A 315 4.01 -24.94 24.90
C ASN A 315 5.08 -26.00 24.65
N GLY A 316 5.79 -25.95 23.55
CA GLY A 316 6.58 -27.08 23.07
C GLY A 316 5.72 -28.11 22.32
N ASP A 317 4.59 -28.51 22.87
CA ASP A 317 3.41 -29.06 22.21
C ASP A 317 2.40 -27.95 21.87
N ILE A 318 1.26 -28.31 21.30
CA ILE A 318 0.13 -27.41 21.08
C ILE A 318 -1.10 -27.97 21.76
N LYS A 319 -1.54 -27.30 22.80
CA LYS A 319 -2.77 -27.65 23.49
C LYS A 319 -3.96 -26.94 22.86
N VAL A 320 -5.00 -27.69 22.56
CA VAL A 320 -6.23 -27.19 21.94
C VAL A 320 -7.32 -27.21 22.98
N PHE A 321 -7.82 -26.02 23.33
CA PHE A 321 -8.87 -25.84 24.31
C PHE A 321 -10.16 -25.37 23.64
N ASP A 322 -11.28 -25.77 24.20
CA ASP A 322 -12.53 -25.06 23.98
C ASP A 322 -12.46 -23.67 24.64
N LYS A 323 -12.65 -22.64 23.89
CA LYS A 323 -12.49 -21.25 24.33
C LYS A 323 -13.53 -20.84 25.39
N LEU A 324 -14.72 -21.44 25.37
CA LEU A 324 -15.82 -21.09 26.25
C LEU A 324 -15.73 -21.85 27.59
N THR A 325 -15.42 -23.14 27.51
CA THR A 325 -15.38 -24.01 28.70
C THR A 325 -13.98 -24.12 29.33
N GLY A 326 -12.92 -23.84 28.55
CA GLY A 326 -11.52 -24.03 28.96
C GLY A 326 -11.09 -25.48 29.00
N SER A 327 -11.95 -26.40 28.55
CA SER A 327 -11.64 -27.82 28.53
C SER A 327 -10.57 -28.12 27.50
N LEU A 328 -9.55 -28.91 27.86
CA LEU A 328 -8.56 -29.43 26.92
C LEU A 328 -9.24 -30.48 26.05
N LEU A 329 -9.24 -30.24 24.75
CA LEU A 329 -9.88 -31.11 23.75
C LEU A 329 -8.86 -32.01 23.05
N ASN A 330 -7.67 -31.48 22.77
CA ASN A 330 -6.64 -32.18 22.00
C ASN A 330 -5.24 -31.67 22.34
N THR A 331 -4.23 -32.47 22.02
CA THR A 331 -2.83 -32.06 22.04
C THR A 331 -2.18 -32.47 20.73
N ILE A 332 -1.54 -31.53 20.05
CA ILE A 332 -0.78 -31.74 18.81
C ILE A 332 0.69 -31.64 19.15
N ASN A 333 1.47 -32.65 18.75
CA ASN A 333 2.91 -32.71 19.00
C ASN A 333 3.67 -32.41 17.70
N PRO A 334 4.04 -31.14 17.43
CA PRO A 334 4.81 -30.81 16.25
C PRO A 334 6.25 -31.28 16.37
N SER A 335 6.87 -31.63 15.24
CA SER A 335 8.26 -32.08 15.19
C SER A 335 9.28 -30.98 15.51
N VAL A 336 8.89 -29.71 15.32
CA VAL A 336 9.78 -28.56 15.55
C VAL A 336 9.71 -27.99 16.97
N GLY A 337 8.79 -28.46 17.79
CA GLY A 337 8.44 -27.86 19.08
C GLY A 337 7.70 -26.50 18.87
N ALA A 338 6.61 -26.31 19.57
CA ALA A 338 5.75 -25.14 19.35
C ALA A 338 6.19 -23.92 20.17
N PHE A 339 6.64 -22.88 19.47
CA PHE A 339 6.95 -21.56 20.04
C PHE A 339 6.04 -20.47 19.54
N ARG A 340 5.75 -20.46 18.21
CA ARG A 340 4.85 -19.50 17.58
C ARG A 340 3.91 -20.21 16.64
N LEU A 341 2.72 -19.67 16.54
CA LEU A 341 1.61 -20.24 15.80
C LEU A 341 1.04 -19.19 14.84
N ALA A 342 0.67 -19.61 13.65
CA ALA A 342 -0.13 -18.80 12.75
C ALA A 342 -1.08 -19.69 11.95
N PHE A 343 -2.29 -19.19 11.65
CA PHE A 343 -3.22 -19.86 10.77
C PHE A 343 -3.17 -19.29 9.36
N ASP A 344 -3.39 -20.12 8.35
CA ASP A 344 -3.76 -19.62 7.04
C ASP A 344 -5.14 -18.96 7.08
N LYS A 345 -5.48 -18.21 6.02
CA LYS A 345 -6.75 -17.46 5.94
C LYS A 345 -7.98 -18.38 6.02
N ALA A 346 -7.89 -19.57 5.44
CA ALA A 346 -8.97 -20.57 5.49
C ALA A 346 -9.02 -21.34 6.80
N LYS A 347 -7.98 -21.19 7.66
CA LYS A 347 -7.80 -21.94 8.91
C LYS A 347 -7.77 -23.47 8.72
N GLU A 348 -7.31 -23.91 7.57
CA GLU A 348 -7.09 -25.31 7.24
C GLU A 348 -5.69 -25.79 7.66
N TYR A 349 -4.72 -24.85 7.66
CA TYR A 349 -3.33 -25.14 8.01
C TYR A 349 -2.90 -24.32 9.22
N LEU A 350 -2.21 -25.00 10.13
CA LEU A 350 -1.51 -24.39 11.25
C LEU A 350 -0.01 -24.37 10.95
N TYR A 351 0.59 -23.19 10.98
CA TYR A 351 2.02 -23.00 10.87
C TYR A 351 2.60 -22.92 12.27
N VAL A 352 3.63 -23.71 12.50
CA VAL A 352 4.28 -23.87 13.80
C VAL A 352 5.75 -23.57 13.65
N SER A 353 6.26 -22.63 14.42
CA SER A 353 7.69 -22.40 14.50
C SER A 353 8.26 -22.82 15.83
N GLY A 354 9.45 -23.40 15.78
CA GLY A 354 10.28 -23.69 16.95
C GLY A 354 11.54 -22.84 16.96
N VAL A 355 12.53 -23.27 17.75
CA VAL A 355 13.87 -22.66 17.78
C VAL A 355 14.72 -23.01 16.55
N ASN A 356 14.26 -23.90 15.71
CA ASN A 356 14.96 -24.45 14.56
C ASN A 356 14.80 -23.55 13.31
N ASN A 357 15.52 -23.91 12.24
CA ASN A 357 15.45 -23.22 10.94
C ASN A 357 14.29 -23.75 10.04
N PHE A 358 13.23 -24.26 10.67
CA PHE A 358 12.08 -24.80 9.96
C PHE A 358 10.79 -24.29 10.56
N ILE A 359 9.79 -24.11 9.71
CA ILE A 359 8.39 -23.93 10.09
C ILE A 359 7.64 -25.18 9.63
N GLU A 360 6.96 -25.82 10.54
CA GLU A 360 6.10 -26.96 10.25
C GLU A 360 4.72 -26.47 9.87
N LYS A 361 4.23 -26.91 8.73
CA LYS A 361 2.89 -26.65 8.22
C LYS A 361 2.05 -27.90 8.43
N ILE A 362 1.07 -27.84 9.32
CA ILE A 362 0.21 -28.95 9.71
C ILE A 362 -1.17 -28.77 9.07
N ASN A 363 -1.63 -29.75 8.32
CA ASN A 363 -3.01 -29.78 7.85
C ASN A 363 -3.91 -30.29 8.99
N LEU A 364 -4.86 -29.48 9.46
CA LEU A 364 -5.67 -29.79 10.64
C LEU A 364 -6.66 -30.92 10.42
N SER A 365 -7.11 -31.16 9.19
CA SER A 365 -8.08 -32.21 8.88
C SER A 365 -7.42 -33.57 8.73
N THR A 366 -6.20 -33.63 8.22
CA THR A 366 -5.49 -34.90 7.91
C THR A 366 -4.37 -35.21 8.88
N GLY A 367 -3.92 -34.24 9.69
CA GLY A 367 -2.75 -34.34 10.56
C GLY A 367 -1.41 -34.41 9.81
N LYS A 368 -1.40 -34.29 8.48
CA LYS A 368 -0.17 -34.35 7.69
C LYS A 368 0.63 -33.07 7.81
N SER A 369 1.96 -33.23 7.93
CA SER A 369 2.91 -32.11 8.04
C SER A 369 3.78 -31.98 6.81
N SER A 370 4.23 -30.73 6.54
CA SER A 370 5.29 -30.38 5.62
C SER A 370 6.15 -29.25 6.21
N PHE A 371 7.35 -29.03 5.66
CA PHE A 371 8.31 -28.10 6.26
C PHE A 371 8.69 -26.98 5.30
N ILE A 372 8.79 -25.77 5.83
CA ILE A 372 9.32 -24.58 5.15
C ILE A 372 10.68 -24.27 5.77
N THR A 373 11.74 -24.32 4.96
CA THR A 373 13.10 -23.99 5.41
C THR A 373 13.28 -22.47 5.49
N ILE A 374 13.73 -22.00 6.63
CA ILE A 374 14.04 -20.59 6.89
C ILE A 374 15.51 -20.42 7.30
N LYS A 375 16.01 -19.19 7.26
CA LYS A 375 17.37 -18.88 7.74
C LYS A 375 17.29 -17.97 8.98
N GLY A 376 18.06 -18.33 10.02
CA GLY A 376 18.25 -17.46 11.19
C GLY A 376 17.30 -17.72 12.35
N GLY A 377 16.67 -18.91 12.43
CA GLY A 377 15.69 -19.24 13.47
C GLY A 377 14.44 -18.36 13.39
N THR A 378 13.47 -18.60 14.26
CA THR A 378 12.18 -17.89 14.24
C THR A 378 11.91 -17.26 15.59
N ASN A 379 11.69 -15.95 15.61
CA ASN A 379 11.22 -15.23 16.78
C ASN A 379 9.70 -15.04 16.77
N ASP A 380 9.13 -14.85 15.56
CA ASP A 380 7.70 -14.75 15.37
C ASP A 380 7.31 -15.10 13.93
N ILE A 381 6.07 -15.57 13.75
CA ILE A 381 5.47 -15.87 12.44
C ILE A 381 4.05 -15.35 12.39
N GLU A 382 3.62 -14.91 11.22
CA GLU A 382 2.26 -14.48 10.98
C GLU A 382 1.87 -14.69 9.52
N ILE A 383 0.62 -15.05 9.24
CA ILE A 383 0.08 -15.06 7.88
C ILE A 383 -0.57 -13.71 7.59
N GLY A 384 -0.06 -13.04 6.59
CA GLY A 384 -0.60 -11.76 6.16
C GLY A 384 -1.94 -11.90 5.42
N PRO A 385 -2.70 -10.81 5.29
CA PRO A 385 -3.93 -10.79 4.51
C PRO A 385 -3.71 -11.09 3.02
N ASP A 386 -2.49 -10.93 2.52
CA ASP A 386 -2.05 -11.37 1.19
C ASP A 386 -1.81 -12.89 1.08
N GLY A 387 -2.04 -13.64 2.18
CA GLY A 387 -1.82 -15.07 2.25
C GLY A 387 -0.36 -15.51 2.35
N MET A 388 0.58 -14.56 2.46
CA MET A 388 2.00 -14.85 2.57
C MET A 388 2.40 -15.08 4.04
N LEU A 389 3.41 -15.92 4.26
CA LEU A 389 3.97 -16.19 5.58
C LEU A 389 5.10 -15.19 5.88
N TYR A 390 4.93 -14.39 6.89
CA TYR A 390 5.90 -13.42 7.39
C TYR A 390 6.66 -14.02 8.57
N VAL A 391 7.98 -13.92 8.53
CA VAL A 391 8.86 -14.54 9.50
C VAL A 391 9.82 -13.53 10.07
N ALA A 392 9.75 -13.31 11.37
CA ALA A 392 10.71 -12.51 12.13
C ALA A 392 11.84 -13.41 12.64
N PRO A 393 13.09 -13.20 12.22
CA PRO A 393 14.20 -14.08 12.60
C PRO A 393 14.74 -13.77 14.00
N THR A 394 15.38 -14.77 14.61
CA THR A 394 15.96 -14.67 15.96
C THR A 394 17.43 -14.20 15.92
N TYR A 395 18.21 -14.62 14.90
CA TYR A 395 19.66 -14.47 14.89
C TYR A 395 20.19 -13.53 13.81
N ALA A 396 21.31 -12.85 14.13
CA ALA A 396 22.11 -12.10 13.17
C ALA A 396 22.82 -13.07 12.16
N PRO A 397 23.08 -12.66 10.94
CA PRO A 397 22.85 -11.33 10.33
C PRO A 397 21.46 -11.14 9.72
N HIS A 398 20.53 -12.04 9.99
CA HIS A 398 19.27 -12.19 9.26
C HIS A 398 18.08 -11.39 9.87
N TRP A 399 18.32 -10.35 10.66
CA TRP A 399 17.27 -9.58 11.36
C TRP A 399 16.28 -8.82 10.48
N LYS A 400 16.02 -9.32 9.28
CA LYS A 400 15.02 -8.75 8.36
C LYS A 400 13.84 -9.68 8.23
N ILE A 401 12.64 -9.14 8.27
CA ILE A 401 11.42 -9.93 8.09
C ILE A 401 11.45 -10.60 6.70
N GLY A 402 11.42 -11.91 6.69
CA GLY A 402 11.33 -12.73 5.48
C GLY A 402 9.86 -12.95 5.10
N VAL A 403 9.54 -12.88 3.81
CA VAL A 403 8.21 -13.19 3.28
C VAL A 403 8.31 -14.44 2.43
N TYR A 404 7.55 -15.45 2.76
CA TYR A 404 7.60 -16.77 2.14
C TYR A 404 6.25 -17.13 1.54
N ASN A 405 6.28 -17.78 0.40
CA ASN A 405 5.07 -18.37 -0.17
C ASN A 405 4.74 -19.66 0.62
N PRO A 406 3.59 -19.74 1.28
CA PRO A 406 3.25 -20.86 2.16
C PRO A 406 2.92 -22.17 1.41
N VAL A 407 2.72 -22.10 0.08
CA VAL A 407 2.47 -23.26 -0.77
C VAL A 407 3.77 -23.86 -1.26
N THR A 408 4.67 -23.02 -1.79
CA THR A 408 5.94 -23.47 -2.36
C THR A 408 7.09 -23.54 -1.35
N GLY A 409 6.93 -22.92 -0.19
CA GLY A 409 7.99 -22.79 0.83
C GLY A 409 9.12 -21.83 0.42
N LYS A 410 9.05 -21.21 -0.75
CA LYS A 410 10.11 -20.31 -1.25
C LYS A 410 10.02 -18.93 -0.63
N LYS A 411 11.19 -18.36 -0.34
CA LYS A 411 11.29 -16.95 0.05
C LYS A 411 11.08 -16.06 -1.16
N GLU A 412 10.04 -15.23 -1.13
CA GLU A 412 9.69 -14.33 -2.23
C GLU A 412 10.41 -12.98 -2.09
N LYS A 413 10.38 -12.42 -0.89
CA LYS A 413 10.99 -11.10 -0.63
C LYS A 413 11.47 -10.97 0.82
N THR A 414 12.15 -9.87 1.06
CA THR A 414 12.55 -9.45 2.40
C THR A 414 12.05 -8.03 2.59
N ILE A 415 11.44 -7.74 3.73
CA ILE A 415 11.06 -6.38 4.07
C ILE A 415 12.32 -5.55 4.25
N ASN A 416 12.49 -4.56 3.38
CA ASN A 416 13.61 -3.62 3.45
C ASN A 416 13.34 -2.61 4.56
N GLY A 417 14.22 -2.54 5.54
CA GLY A 417 14.10 -1.65 6.69
C GLY A 417 15.30 -1.79 7.61
N LYS A 418 15.19 -1.17 8.80
CA LYS A 418 16.14 -1.37 9.88
C LYS A 418 16.17 -2.85 10.29
N ASN A 419 17.26 -3.30 10.87
CA ASN A 419 17.35 -4.64 11.45
C ASN A 419 16.38 -4.76 12.63
N PHE A 420 15.42 -5.67 12.56
CA PHE A 420 14.41 -5.91 13.60
C PHE A 420 14.89 -7.03 14.53
N LYS A 421 15.49 -6.67 15.66
CA LYS A 421 15.91 -7.66 16.65
C LYS A 421 14.73 -8.08 17.52
N ARG A 422 14.50 -9.37 17.67
CA ARG A 422 13.39 -9.91 18.49
C ARG A 422 12.03 -9.28 18.14
N ALA A 423 11.75 -9.15 16.84
CA ALA A 423 10.51 -8.57 16.37
C ALA A 423 9.30 -9.47 16.67
N ARG A 424 8.16 -8.82 16.95
CA ARG A 424 6.84 -9.42 17.01
C ARG A 424 5.97 -8.82 15.93
N LEU A 425 5.09 -9.62 15.38
CA LEU A 425 4.29 -9.27 14.21
C LEU A 425 2.81 -9.21 14.59
N ALA A 426 2.08 -8.29 14.01
CA ALA A 426 0.62 -8.27 13.99
C ALA A 426 0.14 -7.62 12.71
N PHE A 427 -0.97 -8.10 12.18
CA PHE A 427 -1.57 -7.57 10.98
C PHE A 427 -2.88 -6.83 11.27
N ARG A 428 -3.04 -5.71 10.58
CA ARG A 428 -4.31 -5.08 10.34
C ARG A 428 -4.76 -5.50 8.93
N SER A 429 -5.82 -6.29 8.84
CA SER A 429 -6.49 -6.54 7.57
C SER A 429 -7.41 -5.36 7.29
N GLU A 430 -7.02 -4.46 6.42
CA GLU A 430 -7.78 -3.23 6.17
C GLU A 430 -9.12 -3.46 5.49
N TYR A 431 -9.33 -4.61 4.88
CA TYR A 431 -10.62 -4.95 4.27
C TYR A 431 -10.86 -6.45 4.30
N SER A 432 -11.97 -6.84 4.90
CA SER A 432 -12.54 -8.20 4.78
C SER A 432 -13.17 -8.46 3.40
N GLY A 433 -12.93 -7.59 2.43
CA GLY A 433 -13.47 -7.63 1.08
C GLY A 433 -12.37 -7.62 0.02
N THR A 434 -12.73 -8.05 -1.15
CA THR A 434 -11.95 -8.11 -2.39
C THR A 434 -11.65 -6.71 -2.97
N GLU A 435 -11.45 -5.69 -2.14
CA GLU A 435 -11.27 -4.31 -2.58
C GLU A 435 -9.81 -3.88 -2.47
N SER A 436 -9.25 -3.31 -3.54
CA SER A 436 -7.94 -2.66 -3.55
C SER A 436 -8.08 -1.18 -3.78
N LEU A 437 -7.26 -0.39 -3.09
CA LEU A 437 -7.11 1.04 -3.38
C LEU A 437 -5.90 1.24 -4.30
N VAL A 438 -6.09 1.93 -5.39
CA VAL A 438 -5.00 2.36 -6.27
C VAL A 438 -4.88 3.86 -6.22
N THR A 439 -3.76 4.37 -5.71
CA THR A 439 -3.46 5.80 -5.77
C THR A 439 -2.64 6.09 -7.02
N ILE A 440 -3.11 7.03 -7.81
CA ILE A 440 -2.52 7.47 -9.06
C ILE A 440 -1.98 8.88 -8.86
N ASN A 441 -0.69 9.08 -9.09
CA ASN A 441 -0.03 10.38 -9.04
C ASN A 441 0.56 10.69 -10.42
N LEU A 442 0.00 11.66 -11.10
CA LEU A 442 0.43 12.10 -12.42
C LEU A 442 1.00 13.51 -12.35
N THR A 443 2.27 13.68 -12.66
CA THR A 443 2.91 14.99 -12.74
C THR A 443 3.14 15.38 -14.19
N LEU A 444 2.57 16.52 -14.58
CA LEU A 444 2.76 17.15 -15.88
C LEU A 444 3.62 18.40 -15.76
N ARG A 445 4.27 18.79 -16.85
CA ARG A 445 4.95 20.07 -16.98
C ARG A 445 4.42 20.88 -18.14
N THR A 446 4.67 22.19 -18.11
CA THR A 446 4.36 23.07 -19.25
C THR A 446 5.24 22.75 -20.47
N LYS A 447 4.72 23.01 -21.66
CA LYS A 447 5.46 22.85 -22.92
C LYS A 447 6.67 23.76 -23.00
N ASN A 448 6.53 25.00 -22.55
CA ASN A 448 7.57 26.02 -22.61
C ASN A 448 8.07 26.39 -21.22
N GLN A 449 9.27 26.96 -21.16
CA GLN A 449 9.87 27.48 -19.94
C GLN A 449 9.38 28.91 -19.69
N TYR A 450 9.13 29.26 -18.40
CA TYR A 450 8.61 30.57 -18.02
C TYR A 450 9.25 31.09 -16.72
N GLY A 451 9.83 32.27 -16.84
CA GLY A 451 10.31 33.03 -15.69
C GLY A 451 11.62 32.52 -15.08
N LYS A 452 11.73 32.58 -13.75
CA LYS A 452 12.91 32.19 -12.98
C LYS A 452 12.98 30.68 -12.79
N ASP A 453 14.17 30.17 -12.53
CA ASP A 453 14.39 28.78 -12.16
C ASP A 453 13.57 28.40 -10.94
N ARG A 454 13.03 27.21 -10.95
CA ARG A 454 12.20 26.63 -9.90
C ARG A 454 12.74 25.27 -9.51
N GLN A 455 12.84 25.08 -8.23
CA GLN A 455 13.18 23.79 -7.67
C GLN A 455 11.93 22.90 -7.68
N PHE A 456 12.04 21.72 -8.28
CA PHE A 456 11.04 20.66 -8.23
C PHE A 456 11.65 19.43 -7.59
N LYS A 457 11.08 19.01 -6.48
CA LYS A 457 11.47 17.79 -5.78
C LYS A 457 10.53 16.67 -6.19
N LYS A 458 11.03 15.76 -7.02
CA LYS A 458 10.31 14.58 -7.41
C LYS A 458 10.31 13.59 -6.24
N GLN A 459 9.12 13.28 -5.73
CA GLN A 459 8.94 12.35 -4.62
C GLN A 459 8.79 10.93 -5.11
N ASP A 460 9.45 9.99 -4.42
CA ASP A 460 9.18 8.57 -4.56
C ASP A 460 8.05 8.17 -3.61
N TYR A 461 6.87 7.97 -4.17
CA TYR A 461 5.70 7.57 -3.40
C TYR A 461 5.80 6.14 -2.85
N HIS A 462 6.62 5.28 -3.45
CA HIS A 462 6.88 3.93 -2.94
C HIS A 462 7.92 3.91 -1.79
N GLY A 463 8.90 4.79 -1.83
CA GLY A 463 9.96 4.88 -0.81
C GLY A 463 9.84 6.04 0.17
N GLY A 464 8.95 7.00 -0.09
CA GLY A 464 8.77 8.19 0.74
C GLY A 464 9.91 9.21 0.68
N ASN A 465 10.96 8.96 -0.10
CA ASN A 465 12.11 9.83 -0.28
C ASN A 465 12.01 10.63 -1.57
N PHE A 466 12.62 11.82 -1.59
CA PHE A 466 12.77 12.56 -2.83
C PHE A 466 13.79 11.87 -3.72
N LYS A 467 13.40 11.52 -4.95
CA LYS A 467 14.26 10.83 -5.93
C LYS A 467 15.21 11.78 -6.64
N ILE A 468 14.72 12.95 -7.02
CA ILE A 468 15.42 13.89 -7.90
C ILE A 468 15.08 15.31 -7.50
N ASP A 469 16.08 16.15 -7.45
CA ASP A 469 15.95 17.59 -7.30
C ASP A 469 16.28 18.24 -8.65
N ILE A 470 15.25 18.83 -9.29
CA ILE A 470 15.38 19.44 -10.61
C ILE A 470 15.21 20.93 -10.46
N THR A 471 16.17 21.69 -10.97
CA THR A 471 16.06 23.15 -11.05
C THR A 471 15.97 23.58 -12.52
N ASP A 472 14.82 24.07 -12.93
CA ASP A 472 14.57 24.57 -14.28
C ASP A 472 13.42 25.59 -14.30
N LYS A 473 13.07 26.06 -15.50
CA LYS A 473 12.03 27.10 -15.72
C LYS A 473 10.65 26.54 -16.07
N TYR A 474 10.47 25.20 -16.06
CA TYR A 474 9.15 24.62 -16.32
C TYR A 474 8.23 24.75 -15.12
N LYS A 475 6.96 25.00 -15.39
CA LYS A 475 5.91 24.84 -14.39
C LYS A 475 5.45 23.38 -14.39
N ARG A 476 5.21 22.86 -13.20
CA ARG A 476 4.72 21.51 -12.98
C ARG A 476 3.48 21.53 -12.11
N ASP A 477 2.62 20.57 -12.33
CA ASP A 477 1.50 20.30 -11.43
C ASP A 477 1.31 18.79 -11.30
N THR A 478 0.92 18.33 -10.10
CA THR A 478 0.68 16.93 -9.78
C THR A 478 -0.80 16.72 -9.52
N PHE A 479 -1.39 15.81 -10.27
CA PHE A 479 -2.76 15.33 -10.11
C PHE A 479 -2.71 14.03 -9.32
N SER A 480 -3.45 13.96 -8.23
CA SER A 480 -3.51 12.76 -7.38
C SER A 480 -4.95 12.32 -7.23
N SER A 481 -5.17 11.01 -7.31
CA SER A 481 -6.48 10.40 -7.08
C SER A 481 -6.31 9.01 -6.51
N THR A 482 -7.22 8.63 -5.61
CA THR A 482 -7.28 7.26 -5.07
C THR A 482 -8.57 6.59 -5.53
N VAL A 483 -8.44 5.45 -6.16
CA VAL A 483 -9.53 4.69 -6.77
C VAL A 483 -9.72 3.39 -6.02
N LEU A 484 -10.95 3.13 -5.59
CA LEU A 484 -11.36 1.85 -5.04
C LEU A 484 -11.66 0.88 -6.18
N VAL A 485 -10.95 -0.23 -6.22
CA VAL A 485 -11.18 -1.34 -7.15
C VAL A 485 -12.07 -2.36 -6.46
N ARG A 486 -13.29 -2.53 -6.97
CA ARG A 486 -14.35 -3.31 -6.29
C ARG A 486 -14.41 -4.79 -6.69
N ASN A 487 -13.69 -5.19 -7.71
CA ASN A 487 -13.88 -6.50 -8.35
C ASN A 487 -12.56 -7.32 -8.35
N LEU A 488 -11.87 -7.37 -7.23
CA LEU A 488 -10.63 -8.13 -7.10
C LEU A 488 -10.86 -9.54 -6.57
#